data_bd8fb1bf4366ee9d09470800b581a78d
#
_entry.id   bd8fb1bf4366ee9d09470800b581a78d
#
_cell.length_a   1.000
_cell.length_b   1.000
_cell.length_c   1.000
_cell.angle_alpha   90.00
_cell.angle_beta   90.00
_cell.angle_gamma   90.00
#
_symmetry.space_group_name_H-M   'P 1'
#
loop_
_entity.id
_entity.type
_entity.pdbx_description
1 polymer ?
#
loop_
_entity_poly.entity_id
_entity_poly.type
_entity_poly.pdbx_seq_one_letter_code
_entity_poly.pdbx_strand_id
1 'polypeptide(L)'
;FFIYDYESFGVNPATDRPAQFGGIRTDADFNIIGEPVVLYCKQTNDYLPAPEAVLVTGITPQECNEKGLPEPDFAARILQEFSQPNTCVMGFNNIRYDDEMTRYTFYRNFIDPYEYSWKNGNSRWDLLDLVRACYALRPDGIEWPLDDEGMPSFRLEKLTKANGVEHTNAHDAMSDVYATIEMAKLIKQKQPKLFHYFLENRGKKEIE
;
A
#
# COMPACT_ATOMS: atom_id res chain seq x y z
N PHE A 1 -5.53 11.72 1.56
CA PHE A 1 -4.67 10.60 1.20
C PHE A 1 -5.30 9.74 0.12
N PHE A 2 -4.49 8.99 -0.60
CA PHE A 2 -4.93 7.83 -1.37
C PHE A 2 -4.16 6.63 -0.84
N ILE A 3 -4.88 5.75 -0.14
CA ILE A 3 -4.29 4.56 0.48
C ILE A 3 -4.44 3.40 -0.49
N TYR A 4 -3.38 2.63 -0.71
CA TYR A 4 -3.36 1.59 -1.73
C TYR A 4 -2.46 0.42 -1.34
N ASP A 5 -2.70 -0.70 -1.99
CA ASP A 5 -1.95 -1.94 -1.86
C ASP A 5 -1.99 -2.75 -3.16
N TYR A 6 -1.01 -3.61 -3.38
CA TYR A 6 -0.93 -4.52 -4.52
C TYR A 6 -0.85 -5.96 -4.07
N GLU A 7 -1.62 -6.81 -4.74
CA GLU A 7 -1.30 -8.22 -4.84
C GLU A 7 -0.58 -8.50 -6.16
N SER A 8 0.40 -9.40 -6.12
CA SER A 8 1.26 -9.67 -7.27
C SER A 8 1.49 -11.16 -7.47
N PHE A 9 1.94 -11.52 -8.65
CA PHE A 9 2.26 -12.90 -9.04
C PHE A 9 3.71 -13.32 -8.74
N GLY A 10 4.40 -12.59 -7.87
CA GLY A 10 5.73 -12.90 -7.39
C GLY A 10 6.26 -11.84 -6.43
N VAL A 11 7.50 -12.01 -5.96
CA VAL A 11 8.11 -11.17 -4.93
C VAL A 11 9.07 -10.09 -5.45
N ASN A 12 9.36 -10.12 -6.76
CA ASN A 12 10.28 -9.17 -7.39
C ASN A 12 9.51 -8.17 -8.25
N PRO A 13 9.29 -6.93 -7.79
CA PRO A 13 8.49 -5.94 -8.52
C PRO A 13 9.07 -5.55 -9.88
N ALA A 14 10.36 -5.79 -10.12
CA ALA A 14 11.01 -5.49 -11.41
C ALA A 14 10.62 -6.48 -12.52
N THR A 15 10.40 -7.73 -12.19
CA THR A 15 10.15 -8.82 -13.14
C THR A 15 8.74 -9.39 -13.05
N ASP A 16 8.16 -9.35 -11.85
CA ASP A 16 6.84 -9.90 -11.63
C ASP A 16 5.73 -8.92 -12.02
N ARG A 17 4.54 -9.45 -12.15
CA ARG A 17 3.38 -8.71 -12.65
C ARG A 17 2.37 -8.48 -11.52
N PRO A 18 1.69 -7.31 -11.51
CA PRO A 18 0.57 -7.10 -10.60
C PRO A 18 -0.57 -8.08 -10.92
N ALA A 19 -1.24 -8.56 -9.89
CA ALA A 19 -2.45 -9.36 -9.98
C ALA A 19 -3.68 -8.50 -9.67
N GLN A 20 -3.68 -7.83 -8.53
CA GLN A 20 -4.74 -6.97 -8.07
C GLN A 20 -4.15 -5.64 -7.54
N PHE A 21 -4.91 -4.57 -7.69
CA PHE A 21 -4.69 -3.28 -7.05
C PHE A 21 -5.93 -2.92 -6.27
N GLY A 22 -5.75 -2.54 -5.02
CA GLY A 22 -6.77 -1.97 -4.16
C GLY A 22 -6.39 -0.54 -3.77
N GLY A 23 -7.35 0.37 -3.76
CA GLY A 23 -7.09 1.72 -3.27
C GLY A 23 -8.34 2.49 -2.94
N ILE A 24 -8.22 3.45 -2.01
CA ILE A 24 -9.34 4.31 -1.62
C ILE A 24 -8.83 5.69 -1.18
N ARG A 25 -9.65 6.69 -1.43
CA ARG A 25 -9.36 8.07 -1.06
C ARG A 25 -9.95 8.41 0.30
N THR A 26 -9.16 9.12 1.12
CA THR A 26 -9.58 9.64 2.42
C THR A 26 -9.25 11.11 2.57
N ASP A 27 -9.90 11.75 3.53
CA ASP A 27 -9.49 13.06 4.03
C ASP A 27 -8.24 12.96 4.93
N ALA A 28 -7.86 14.09 5.56
CA ALA A 28 -6.71 14.15 6.46
C ALA A 28 -6.93 13.40 7.79
N ASP A 29 -8.16 13.06 8.13
CA ASP A 29 -8.53 12.31 9.32
C ASP A 29 -8.80 10.82 9.04
N PHE A 30 -8.46 10.37 7.82
CA PHE A 30 -8.70 9.03 7.31
C PHE A 30 -10.17 8.65 7.20
N ASN A 31 -11.08 9.62 7.12
CA ASN A 31 -12.46 9.35 6.72
C ASN A 31 -12.51 9.09 5.22
N ILE A 32 -13.19 8.03 4.83
CA ILE A 32 -13.33 7.66 3.42
C ILE A 32 -14.19 8.71 2.71
N ILE A 33 -13.71 9.25 1.57
CA ILE A 33 -14.37 10.29 0.78
C ILE A 33 -14.60 9.91 -0.69
N GLY A 34 -14.35 8.66 -1.05
CA GLY A 34 -14.51 8.15 -2.41
C GLY A 34 -14.93 6.69 -2.41
N GLU A 35 -15.21 6.19 -3.61
CA GLU A 35 -15.49 4.77 -3.79
C GLU A 35 -14.17 3.98 -3.86
N PRO A 36 -14.15 2.72 -3.40
CA PRO A 36 -12.99 1.87 -3.53
C PRO A 36 -12.67 1.61 -5.00
N VAL A 37 -11.39 1.62 -5.32
CA VAL A 37 -10.86 1.24 -6.63
C VAL A 37 -10.26 -0.15 -6.50
N VAL A 38 -10.90 -1.13 -7.14
CA VAL A 38 -10.40 -2.51 -7.19
C VAL A 38 -10.17 -2.87 -8.65
N LEU A 39 -8.95 -3.19 -9.01
CA LEU A 39 -8.56 -3.51 -10.38
C LEU A 39 -7.81 -4.83 -10.40
N TYR A 40 -8.13 -5.68 -11.36
CA TYR A 40 -7.31 -6.85 -11.70
C TYR A 40 -6.51 -6.57 -12.97
N CYS A 41 -5.29 -7.10 -13.04
CA CYS A 41 -4.42 -6.96 -14.20
C CYS A 41 -4.42 -8.25 -15.01
N LYS A 42 -4.81 -8.18 -16.29
CA LYS A 42 -4.71 -9.33 -17.20
C LYS A 42 -3.26 -9.78 -17.36
N GLN A 43 -3.05 -11.08 -17.31
CA GLN A 43 -1.73 -11.65 -17.50
C GLN A 43 -1.49 -11.95 -18.99
N THR A 44 -0.27 -11.70 -19.41
CA THR A 44 0.18 -11.99 -20.78
C THR A 44 0.68 -13.43 -20.90
N ASN A 45 0.64 -14.00 -22.12
CA ASN A 45 1.04 -15.39 -22.34
C ASN A 45 2.56 -15.64 -22.28
N ASP A 46 3.36 -14.59 -22.16
CA ASP A 46 4.82 -14.61 -22.04
C ASP A 46 5.31 -14.53 -20.59
N TYR A 47 4.40 -14.53 -19.62
CA TYR A 47 4.71 -14.48 -18.19
C TYR A 47 4.11 -15.68 -17.46
N LEU A 48 4.91 -16.31 -16.60
CA LEU A 48 4.49 -17.42 -15.75
C LEU A 48 4.43 -16.95 -14.30
N PRO A 49 3.23 -16.84 -13.72
CA PRO A 49 3.04 -16.53 -12.29
C PRO A 49 3.72 -17.54 -11.38
N ALA A 50 4.27 -17.07 -10.25
CA ALA A 50 4.80 -17.95 -9.22
C ALA A 50 3.63 -18.67 -8.51
N PRO A 51 3.63 -20.02 -8.47
CA PRO A 51 2.54 -20.77 -7.82
C PRO A 51 2.37 -20.40 -6.34
N GLU A 52 3.46 -20.09 -5.65
CA GLU A 52 3.45 -19.68 -4.24
C GLU A 52 2.67 -18.38 -4.03
N ALA A 53 2.81 -17.43 -4.94
CA ALA A 53 2.06 -16.17 -4.88
C ALA A 53 0.55 -16.42 -5.02
N VAL A 54 0.15 -17.30 -5.95
CA VAL A 54 -1.25 -17.70 -6.14
C VAL A 54 -1.81 -18.39 -4.89
N LEU A 55 -1.01 -19.23 -4.22
CA LEU A 55 -1.43 -19.90 -2.99
C LEU A 55 -1.60 -18.93 -1.81
N VAL A 56 -0.78 -17.89 -1.74
CA VAL A 56 -0.84 -16.87 -0.68
C VAL A 56 -2.01 -15.93 -0.89
N THR A 57 -2.16 -15.37 -2.09
CA THR A 57 -3.18 -14.35 -2.39
C THR A 57 -4.56 -14.95 -2.70
N GLY A 58 -4.60 -16.22 -3.13
CA GLY A 58 -5.81 -16.86 -3.65
C GLY A 58 -6.22 -16.35 -5.04
N ILE A 59 -5.51 -15.39 -5.63
CA ILE A 59 -5.83 -14.81 -6.93
C ILE A 59 -5.19 -15.65 -8.03
N THR A 60 -6.01 -16.12 -8.96
CA THR A 60 -5.52 -16.93 -10.08
C THR A 60 -5.31 -16.10 -11.35
N PRO A 61 -4.37 -16.50 -12.23
CA PRO A 61 -4.22 -15.86 -13.55
C PRO A 61 -5.50 -15.90 -14.38
N GLN A 62 -6.30 -16.96 -14.23
CA GLN A 62 -7.60 -17.12 -14.91
C GLN A 62 -8.59 -16.05 -14.45
N GLU A 63 -8.67 -15.81 -13.16
CA GLU A 63 -9.51 -14.75 -12.59
C GLU A 63 -9.08 -13.37 -13.09
N CYS A 64 -7.77 -13.10 -13.10
CA CYS A 64 -7.22 -11.85 -13.65
C CYS A 64 -7.55 -11.69 -15.14
N ASN A 65 -7.53 -12.77 -15.92
CA ASN A 65 -7.88 -12.72 -17.34
C ASN A 65 -9.35 -12.52 -17.60
N GLU A 66 -10.21 -13.00 -16.70
CA GLU A 66 -11.67 -12.81 -16.79
C GLU A 66 -12.10 -11.41 -16.36
N LYS A 67 -11.62 -10.93 -15.20
CA LYS A 67 -12.08 -9.69 -14.56
C LYS A 67 -11.20 -8.48 -14.88
N GLY A 68 -9.96 -8.71 -15.33
CA GLY A 68 -8.92 -7.70 -15.36
C GLY A 68 -8.91 -6.83 -16.60
N LEU A 69 -8.19 -5.72 -16.48
CA LEU A 69 -7.82 -4.82 -17.55
C LEU A 69 -6.48 -5.23 -18.19
N PRO A 70 -6.25 -4.98 -19.48
CA PRO A 70 -4.90 -5.00 -20.04
C PRO A 70 -3.95 -4.12 -19.20
N GLU A 71 -2.68 -4.51 -19.06
CA GLU A 71 -1.72 -3.78 -18.19
C GLU A 71 -1.63 -2.27 -18.52
N PRO A 72 -1.66 -1.81 -19.78
CA PRO A 72 -1.69 -0.36 -20.08
C PRO A 72 -2.90 0.36 -19.51
N ASP A 73 -4.09 -0.25 -19.59
CA ASP A 73 -5.34 0.35 -19.08
C ASP A 73 -5.36 0.31 -17.54
N PHE A 74 -4.85 -0.79 -16.95
CA PHE A 74 -4.66 -0.93 -15.51
C PHE A 74 -3.73 0.17 -14.98
N ALA A 75 -2.57 0.36 -15.60
CA ALA A 75 -1.62 1.41 -15.23
C ALA A 75 -2.20 2.83 -15.40
N ALA A 76 -2.90 3.08 -16.51
CA ALA A 76 -3.55 4.37 -16.75
C ALA A 76 -4.63 4.68 -15.70
N ARG A 77 -5.39 3.68 -15.27
CA ARG A 77 -6.43 3.85 -14.24
C ARG A 77 -5.82 4.17 -12.88
N ILE A 78 -4.71 3.53 -12.51
CA ILE A 78 -3.97 3.85 -11.27
C ILE A 78 -3.38 5.26 -11.34
N LEU A 79 -2.75 5.62 -12.46
CA LEU A 79 -2.20 6.96 -12.65
C LEU A 79 -3.28 8.04 -12.47
N GLN A 80 -4.49 7.81 -12.95
CA GLN A 80 -5.62 8.74 -12.80
C GLN A 80 -5.92 9.06 -11.33
N GLU A 81 -5.82 8.07 -10.44
CA GLU A 81 -6.00 8.28 -9.00
C GLU A 81 -4.79 8.97 -8.38
N PHE A 82 -3.59 8.50 -8.71
CA PHE A 82 -2.37 9.02 -8.11
C PHE A 82 -2.04 10.45 -8.53
N SER A 83 -2.38 10.84 -9.76
CA SER A 83 -2.05 12.17 -10.32
C SER A 83 -2.99 13.29 -9.90
N GLN A 84 -4.04 13.01 -9.14
CA GLN A 84 -4.90 14.07 -8.61
C GLN A 84 -4.09 15.04 -7.73
N PRO A 85 -4.27 16.37 -7.88
CA PRO A 85 -3.47 17.35 -7.15
C PRO A 85 -3.55 17.20 -5.62
N ASN A 86 -2.43 17.48 -4.96
CA ASN A 86 -2.29 17.41 -3.50
C ASN A 86 -2.59 16.03 -2.90
N THR A 87 -2.42 14.98 -3.68
CA THR A 87 -2.55 13.60 -3.22
C THR A 87 -1.27 13.15 -2.50
N CYS A 88 -1.40 12.66 -1.28
CA CYS A 88 -0.38 11.85 -0.63
C CYS A 88 -0.73 10.38 -0.85
N VAL A 89 0.01 9.68 -1.71
CA VAL A 89 -0.13 8.24 -1.90
C VAL A 89 0.55 7.52 -0.75
N MET A 90 -0.12 6.54 -0.16
CA MET A 90 0.30 5.92 1.08
C MET A 90 -0.12 4.46 1.14
N GLY A 91 0.70 3.63 1.77
CA GLY A 91 0.42 2.22 2.03
C GLY A 91 1.12 1.73 3.28
N PHE A 92 1.16 0.43 3.45
CA PHE A 92 1.90 -0.24 4.51
C PHE A 92 3.09 -0.99 3.92
N ASN A 93 4.32 -0.54 4.17
CA ASN A 93 5.55 -1.02 3.54
C ASN A 93 5.64 -0.72 2.02
N ASN A 94 4.83 0.22 1.55
CA ASN A 94 4.69 0.54 0.13
C ASN A 94 5.99 1.06 -0.51
N ILE A 95 6.81 1.82 0.20
CA ILE A 95 8.07 2.36 -0.35
C ILE A 95 9.02 1.24 -0.80
N ARG A 96 8.98 0.09 -0.14
CA ARG A 96 9.88 -1.04 -0.42
C ARG A 96 9.33 -2.04 -1.43
N TYR A 97 8.01 -2.02 -1.68
CA TYR A 97 7.40 -2.98 -2.58
C TYR A 97 6.40 -2.35 -3.57
N ASP A 98 5.30 -1.78 -3.10
CA ASP A 98 4.18 -1.30 -3.94
C ASP A 98 4.58 -0.12 -4.82
N ASP A 99 5.38 0.81 -4.29
CA ASP A 99 5.95 1.91 -5.05
C ASP A 99 6.85 1.39 -6.19
N GLU A 100 7.65 0.35 -5.93
CA GLU A 100 8.48 -0.27 -6.97
C GLU A 100 7.62 -1.02 -7.98
N MET A 101 6.58 -1.74 -7.55
CA MET A 101 5.60 -2.37 -8.46
C MET A 101 4.95 -1.34 -9.37
N THR A 102 4.51 -0.20 -8.80
CA THR A 102 3.96 0.94 -9.56
C THR A 102 4.97 1.47 -10.57
N ARG A 103 6.21 1.72 -10.15
CA ARG A 103 7.25 2.28 -11.00
C ARG A 103 7.59 1.39 -12.18
N TYR A 104 7.78 0.10 -11.95
CA TYR A 104 8.07 -0.85 -13.02
C TYR A 104 6.85 -1.04 -13.93
N THR A 105 5.65 -1.07 -13.40
CA THR A 105 4.43 -1.13 -14.21
C THR A 105 4.28 0.12 -15.07
N PHE A 106 4.48 1.32 -14.52
CA PHE A 106 4.42 2.57 -15.28
C PHE A 106 5.51 2.62 -16.36
N TYR A 107 6.75 2.29 -16.00
CA TYR A 107 7.87 2.28 -16.95
C TYR A 107 7.62 1.36 -18.15
N ARG A 108 7.12 0.14 -17.91
CA ARG A 108 6.79 -0.81 -19.00
C ARG A 108 5.70 -0.28 -19.94
N ASN A 109 4.84 0.60 -19.43
CA ASN A 109 3.72 1.17 -20.17
C ASN A 109 3.99 2.62 -20.64
N PHE A 110 5.26 3.05 -20.68
CA PHE A 110 5.70 4.36 -21.16
C PHE A 110 5.08 5.54 -20.37
N ILE A 111 4.74 5.32 -19.11
CA ILE A 111 4.31 6.33 -18.15
C ILE A 111 5.52 6.73 -17.31
N ASP A 112 5.67 8.04 -16.99
CA ASP A 112 6.73 8.48 -16.07
C ASP A 112 6.55 7.80 -14.70
N PRO A 113 7.56 7.05 -14.21
CA PRO A 113 7.43 6.24 -13.01
C PRO A 113 7.51 7.01 -11.70
N TYR A 114 7.78 8.32 -11.73
CA TYR A 114 8.05 9.12 -10.54
C TYR A 114 7.13 10.33 -10.36
N GLU A 115 6.59 10.90 -11.45
CA GLU A 115 5.83 12.16 -11.41
C GLU A 115 4.66 12.14 -10.43
N TYR A 116 3.97 11.01 -10.28
CA TYR A 116 2.83 10.87 -9.38
C TYR A 116 3.16 11.21 -7.92
N SER A 117 4.43 11.05 -7.51
CA SER A 117 4.87 11.19 -6.13
C SER A 117 5.40 12.58 -5.75
N TRP A 118 5.45 13.54 -6.70
CA TRP A 118 5.94 14.89 -6.44
C TRP A 118 5.27 15.99 -7.26
N LYS A 119 4.73 15.69 -8.44
CA LYS A 119 4.08 16.67 -9.32
C LYS A 119 2.74 17.12 -8.72
N ASN A 120 2.32 18.35 -9.03
CA ASN A 120 1.05 18.93 -8.60
C ASN A 120 0.82 18.97 -7.07
N GLY A 121 1.89 19.12 -6.29
CA GLY A 121 1.80 19.12 -4.83
C GLY A 121 1.63 17.73 -4.22
N ASN A 122 1.80 16.70 -5.01
CA ASN A 122 1.71 15.31 -4.55
C ASN A 122 2.91 14.91 -3.69
N SER A 123 2.72 13.86 -2.93
CA SER A 123 3.75 13.26 -2.09
C SER A 123 3.46 11.77 -1.90
N ARG A 124 4.41 11.07 -1.30
CA ARG A 124 4.23 9.66 -0.89
C ARG A 124 4.60 9.48 0.57
N TRP A 125 4.05 8.48 1.22
CA TRP A 125 4.35 8.17 2.61
C TRP A 125 4.18 6.67 2.87
N ASP A 126 4.91 6.15 3.86
CA ASP A 126 4.85 4.76 4.28
C ASP A 126 4.48 4.68 5.76
N LEU A 127 3.37 4.03 6.07
CA LEU A 127 2.91 3.90 7.44
C LEU A 127 3.84 3.03 8.28
N LEU A 128 4.52 2.04 7.71
CA LEU A 128 5.40 1.14 8.44
C LEU A 128 6.57 1.88 9.10
N ASP A 129 7.12 2.90 8.46
CA ASP A 129 8.22 3.66 9.05
C ASP A 129 7.75 4.47 10.27
N LEU A 130 6.52 5.02 10.22
CA LEU A 130 5.90 5.64 11.40
C LEU A 130 5.61 4.61 12.50
N VAL A 131 5.11 3.42 12.17
CA VAL A 131 4.89 2.31 13.13
C VAL A 131 6.18 1.98 13.87
N ARG A 132 7.27 1.79 13.15
CA ARG A 132 8.60 1.53 13.74
C ARG A 132 9.08 2.66 14.63
N ALA A 133 8.86 3.91 14.22
CA ALA A 133 9.19 5.08 15.02
C ALA A 133 8.34 5.17 16.29
N CYS A 134 7.05 4.84 16.24
CA CYS A 134 6.19 4.77 17.42
C CYS A 134 6.70 3.72 18.40
N TYR A 135 7.01 2.52 17.95
CA TYR A 135 7.59 1.49 18.80
C TYR A 135 8.87 1.95 19.49
N ALA A 136 9.79 2.55 18.74
CA ALA A 136 11.09 2.94 19.26
C ALA A 136 11.06 4.15 20.21
N LEU A 137 10.16 5.12 19.95
CA LEU A 137 10.20 6.43 20.61
C LEU A 137 8.99 6.69 21.52
N ARG A 138 7.83 6.11 21.24
CA ARG A 138 6.55 6.37 21.91
C ARG A 138 5.66 5.12 21.86
N PRO A 139 6.04 4.02 22.54
CA PRO A 139 5.33 2.75 22.44
C PRO A 139 3.96 2.73 23.13
N ASP A 140 3.69 3.66 24.03
CA ASP A 140 2.52 3.63 24.89
C ASP A 140 1.20 3.76 24.12
N GLY A 141 0.21 2.96 24.51
CA GLY A 141 -1.15 3.00 23.97
C GLY A 141 -1.35 2.25 22.65
N ILE A 142 -0.33 1.54 22.19
CA ILE A 142 -0.38 0.62 21.05
C ILE A 142 0.12 -0.74 21.55
N GLU A 143 -0.60 -1.81 21.19
CA GLU A 143 -0.19 -3.18 21.51
C GLU A 143 0.79 -3.70 20.46
N TRP A 144 1.94 -4.18 20.92
CA TRP A 144 3.03 -4.61 20.07
C TRP A 144 3.14 -6.13 20.07
N PRO A 145 2.72 -6.81 18.98
CA PRO A 145 2.83 -8.26 18.89
C PRO A 145 4.29 -8.69 18.78
N LEU A 146 4.58 -9.86 19.33
CA LEU A 146 5.87 -10.51 19.19
C LEU A 146 5.80 -11.61 18.12
N ASP A 147 6.94 -11.89 17.52
CA ASP A 147 7.13 -13.08 16.69
C ASP A 147 7.50 -14.30 17.54
N ASP A 148 7.78 -15.41 16.87
CA ASP A 148 8.10 -16.68 17.54
C ASP A 148 9.46 -16.65 18.27
N GLU A 149 10.30 -15.67 17.95
CA GLU A 149 11.60 -15.44 18.59
C GLU A 149 11.53 -14.42 19.73
N GLY A 150 10.33 -13.88 20.02
CA GLY A 150 10.10 -12.87 21.04
C GLY A 150 10.49 -11.45 20.63
N MET A 151 10.71 -11.22 19.34
CA MET A 151 11.00 -9.90 18.79
C MET A 151 9.73 -9.20 18.34
N PRO A 152 9.69 -7.84 18.35
CA PRO A 152 8.51 -7.11 17.91
C PRO A 152 8.23 -7.38 16.41
N SER A 153 7.01 -7.77 16.12
CA SER A 153 6.54 -7.99 14.75
C SER A 153 5.78 -6.77 14.25
N PHE A 154 6.21 -6.25 13.11
CA PHE A 154 5.55 -5.11 12.44
C PHE A 154 4.73 -5.55 11.21
N ARG A 155 4.33 -6.82 11.15
CA ARG A 155 3.42 -7.30 10.10
C ARG A 155 2.02 -6.75 10.35
N LEU A 156 1.37 -6.26 9.28
CA LEU A 156 0.06 -5.62 9.38
C LEU A 156 -0.97 -6.53 10.05
N GLU A 157 -1.04 -7.79 9.64
CA GLU A 157 -1.99 -8.76 10.18
C GLU A 157 -1.79 -9.05 11.68
N LYS A 158 -0.54 -9.01 12.16
CA LYS A 158 -0.25 -9.18 13.59
C LYS A 158 -0.56 -7.92 14.40
N LEU A 159 -0.22 -6.75 13.85
CA LEU A 159 -0.51 -5.45 14.48
C LEU A 159 -2.01 -5.20 14.62
N THR A 160 -2.78 -5.42 13.56
CA THR A 160 -4.23 -5.25 13.56
C THR A 160 -4.89 -6.16 14.58
N LYS A 161 -4.52 -7.44 14.59
CA LYS A 161 -5.01 -8.42 15.56
C LYS A 161 -4.71 -8.01 17.01
N ALA A 162 -3.48 -7.58 17.30
CA ALA A 162 -3.08 -7.18 18.65
C ALA A 162 -3.86 -5.94 19.14
N ASN A 163 -4.21 -5.03 18.22
CA ASN A 163 -4.89 -3.79 18.54
C ASN A 163 -6.42 -3.83 18.35
N GLY A 164 -7.00 -5.02 18.11
CA GLY A 164 -8.44 -5.17 17.95
C GLY A 164 -9.01 -4.53 16.68
N VAL A 165 -8.17 -4.33 15.67
CA VAL A 165 -8.56 -3.84 14.35
C VAL A 165 -9.04 -5.01 13.50
N GLU A 166 -10.20 -4.86 12.88
CA GLU A 166 -10.76 -5.89 12.00
C GLU A 166 -9.91 -6.01 10.73
N HIS A 167 -9.44 -7.23 10.45
CA HIS A 167 -8.65 -7.56 9.28
C HIS A 167 -8.97 -9.00 8.87
N THR A 168 -10.06 -9.19 8.11
CA THR A 168 -10.67 -10.51 7.90
C THR A 168 -10.02 -11.31 6.78
N ASN A 169 -9.48 -10.66 5.75
CA ASN A 169 -8.91 -11.29 4.57
C ASN A 169 -7.52 -10.70 4.28
N ALA A 170 -6.51 -11.03 5.09
CA ALA A 170 -5.13 -10.70 4.76
C ALA A 170 -4.78 -11.25 3.36
N HIS A 171 -3.99 -10.48 2.59
CA HIS A 171 -3.68 -10.76 1.18
C HIS A 171 -4.87 -10.63 0.21
N ASP A 172 -5.83 -9.77 0.55
CA ASP A 172 -6.72 -9.12 -0.38
C ASP A 172 -6.41 -7.62 -0.33
N ALA A 173 -6.05 -7.00 -1.44
CA ALA A 173 -5.53 -5.63 -1.48
C ALA A 173 -6.47 -4.62 -0.78
N MET A 174 -7.79 -4.75 -0.92
CA MET A 174 -8.71 -3.85 -0.23
C MET A 174 -8.80 -4.10 1.27
N SER A 175 -8.68 -5.34 1.71
CA SER A 175 -8.63 -5.68 3.13
C SER A 175 -7.39 -5.05 3.80
N ASP A 176 -6.24 -5.13 3.13
CA ASP A 176 -4.98 -4.54 3.61
C ASP A 176 -5.03 -3.00 3.59
N VAL A 177 -5.69 -2.40 2.60
CA VAL A 177 -5.99 -0.95 2.56
C VAL A 177 -6.83 -0.51 3.77
N TYR A 178 -7.93 -1.19 4.08
CA TYR A 178 -8.77 -0.84 5.24
C TYR A 178 -8.01 -1.05 6.56
N ALA A 179 -7.27 -2.12 6.69
CA ALA A 179 -6.42 -2.37 7.84
C ALA A 179 -5.36 -1.26 8.04
N THR A 180 -4.75 -0.80 6.95
CA THR A 180 -3.80 0.33 6.94
C THR A 180 -4.47 1.63 7.40
N ILE A 181 -5.69 1.93 6.94
CA ILE A 181 -6.47 3.10 7.37
C ILE A 181 -6.71 3.06 8.89
N GLU A 182 -7.18 1.94 9.41
CA GLU A 182 -7.49 1.84 10.84
C GLU A 182 -6.22 1.90 11.72
N MET A 183 -5.11 1.31 11.27
CA MET A 183 -3.82 1.47 11.94
C MET A 183 -3.32 2.92 11.91
N ALA A 184 -3.51 3.64 10.80
CA ALA A 184 -3.15 5.05 10.71
C ALA A 184 -3.98 5.92 11.65
N LYS A 185 -5.31 5.66 11.77
CA LYS A 185 -6.19 6.32 12.74
C LYS A 185 -5.74 6.06 14.17
N LEU A 186 -5.45 4.80 14.51
CA LEU A 186 -4.96 4.41 15.83
C LEU A 186 -3.69 5.18 16.20
N ILE A 187 -2.70 5.19 15.31
CA ILE A 187 -1.43 5.90 15.56
C ILE A 187 -1.67 7.41 15.68
N LYS A 188 -2.47 7.99 14.81
CA LYS A 188 -2.82 9.42 14.87
C LYS A 188 -3.48 9.78 16.20
N GLN A 189 -4.36 8.92 16.72
CA GLN A 189 -5.04 9.11 17.99
C GLN A 189 -4.10 8.95 19.19
N LYS A 190 -3.25 7.92 19.19
CA LYS A 190 -2.39 7.57 20.33
C LYS A 190 -1.11 8.40 20.37
N GLN A 191 -0.53 8.70 19.21
CA GLN A 191 0.75 9.39 19.06
C GLN A 191 0.67 10.61 18.10
N PRO A 192 -0.25 11.59 18.34
CA PRO A 192 -0.54 12.66 17.39
C PRO A 192 0.68 13.53 17.06
N LYS A 193 1.54 13.81 18.05
CA LYS A 193 2.75 14.63 17.82
C LYS A 193 3.73 13.94 16.88
N LEU A 194 3.94 12.63 17.07
CA LEU A 194 4.85 11.86 16.23
C LEU A 194 4.27 11.69 14.81
N PHE A 195 2.95 11.41 14.73
CA PHE A 195 2.24 11.35 13.47
C PHE A 195 2.42 12.64 12.64
N HIS A 196 2.13 13.80 13.23
CA HIS A 196 2.27 15.09 12.52
C HIS A 196 3.71 15.38 12.12
N TYR A 197 4.67 15.11 13.01
CA TYR A 197 6.08 15.29 12.70
C TYR A 197 6.52 14.47 11.47
N PHE A 198 6.18 13.18 11.41
CA PHE A 198 6.51 12.35 10.27
C PHE A 198 5.75 12.74 8.99
N LEU A 199 4.49 13.16 9.11
CA LEU A 199 3.71 13.62 7.97
C LEU A 199 4.27 14.91 7.39
N GLU A 200 4.66 15.87 8.21
CA GLU A 200 5.23 17.15 7.78
C GLU A 200 6.61 16.98 7.16
N ASN A 201 7.41 16.04 7.68
CA ASN A 201 8.77 15.79 7.22
C ASN A 201 8.89 14.59 6.26
N ARG A 202 7.82 14.21 5.55
CA ARG A 202 7.83 13.07 4.62
C ARG A 202 8.52 13.37 3.29
N GLY A 203 8.73 14.62 2.97
CA GLY A 203 9.37 15.05 1.73
C GLY A 203 10.89 15.03 1.82
N LYS A 204 11.55 14.80 0.68
CA LYS A 204 13.02 14.73 0.63
C LYS A 204 13.69 16.03 1.10
N LYS A 205 13.08 17.18 0.81
CA LYS A 205 13.62 18.51 1.14
C LYS A 205 13.60 18.83 2.64
N GLU A 206 12.73 18.18 3.39
CA GLU A 206 12.59 18.36 4.83
C GLU A 206 13.60 17.50 5.61
N ILE A 207 14.26 16.53 4.94
CA ILE A 207 15.21 15.59 5.55
C ILE A 207 16.66 16.02 5.27
N GLU A 208 16.90 16.76 4.20
CA GLU A 208 18.21 17.34 3.84
C GLU A 208 18.50 18.66 4.60
#